data_1920aa40db21907c4641122f5dc5ba84
#
_entry.id   1920aa40db21907c4641122f5dc5ba84
#
_cell.length_a   1.000
_cell.length_b   1.000
_cell.length_c   1.000
_cell.angle_alpha   90.00
_cell.angle_beta   90.00
_cell.angle_gamma   90.00
#
_symmetry.space_group_name_H-M   'P 1'
#
loop_
_entity.id
_entity.type
_entity.pdbx_description
1 polymer ?
#
loop_
_entity_poly.entity_id
_entity_poly.type
_entity_poly.pdbx_seq_one_letter_code
_entity_poly.pdbx_strand_id
1 'polypeptide(L)'
;YEIRNCDWSSDVCSSDLEVSSSSLKKACEIHPITALQTEYSVWVRNIEDDILATCRELGVAVVPYSPLGRGFLTGRLSDPGQFGEDDYRKDIPLFSGENFENNLSVVRVLEEIANQRHCTAAQVTLAWLSSQGNDVFPIPGTKKRTYLVENIQSLDVQLSNDELERIDSVSRLVKGARKNAAGMKLVDRTQAPS
;
A
#
# COMPACT_ATOMS: atom_id res chain seq x y z
N TYR A 1 -16.75 15.99 3.55
CA TYR A 1 -17.07 14.84 2.71
C TYR A 1 -18.28 14.17 3.36
N GLU A 2 -19.43 14.26 2.72
CA GLU A 2 -20.60 13.47 3.09
C GLU A 2 -20.24 11.99 2.89
N ILE A 3 -20.46 11.19 3.91
CA ILE A 3 -20.54 9.73 3.78
C ILE A 3 -21.71 9.50 2.81
N ARG A 4 -21.40 9.36 1.52
CA ARG A 4 -22.40 9.01 0.53
C ARG A 4 -22.88 7.62 0.87
N ASN A 5 -24.15 7.51 1.20
CA ASN A 5 -24.98 6.32 1.33
C ASN A 5 -24.20 5.02 0.99
N CYS A 6 -23.49 4.49 1.98
CA CYS A 6 -23.19 3.07 1.96
C CYS A 6 -24.54 2.38 1.95
N ASP A 7 -24.82 1.58 0.94
CA ASP A 7 -25.93 0.67 0.99
C ASP A 7 -25.65 -0.31 2.15
N TRP A 8 -26.30 -0.06 3.27
CA TRP A 8 -26.17 -0.82 4.50
C TRP A 8 -26.63 -2.27 4.35
N SER A 9 -27.09 -2.67 3.15
CA SER A 9 -27.42 -4.04 2.79
C SER A 9 -26.20 -4.89 2.42
N SER A 10 -25.03 -4.26 2.20
CA SER A 10 -23.78 -5.00 2.00
C SER A 10 -22.96 -4.93 3.29
N ASP A 11 -22.56 -6.08 3.83
CA ASP A 11 -21.68 -6.21 4.99
C ASP A 11 -20.26 -5.66 4.76
N VAL A 12 -20.08 -4.82 3.73
CA VAL A 12 -18.81 -4.21 3.34
C VAL A 12 -18.91 -2.71 3.56
N CYS A 13 -18.26 -2.21 4.59
CA CYS A 13 -17.93 -0.81 4.71
C CYS A 13 -16.51 -0.62 4.17
N SER A 14 -16.39 -0.18 2.92
CA SER A 14 -15.13 0.34 2.39
C SER A 14 -15.06 1.81 2.74
N SER A 15 -14.12 2.20 3.57
CA SER A 15 -13.83 3.59 3.86
C SER A 15 -12.62 3.99 3.02
N ASP A 16 -12.80 4.95 2.10
CA ASP A 16 -11.67 5.65 1.47
C ASP A 16 -10.93 6.54 2.48
N LEU A 17 -11.46 6.60 3.69
CA LEU A 17 -10.90 7.33 4.80
C LEU A 17 -9.95 6.38 5.54
N GLU A 18 -8.71 6.71 5.52
CA GLU A 18 -7.70 6.10 6.37
C GLU A 18 -8.02 6.43 7.83
N VAL A 19 -8.77 5.55 8.45
CA VAL A 19 -9.21 5.73 9.85
C VAL A 19 -8.13 5.32 10.82
N SER A 20 -8.11 5.97 11.98
CA SER A 20 -7.28 5.58 13.12
C SER A 20 -7.81 4.30 13.77
N SER A 21 -6.95 3.61 14.53
CA SER A 21 -7.35 2.45 15.32
C SER A 21 -8.52 2.75 16.28
N SER A 22 -8.54 3.97 16.86
CA SER A 22 -9.62 4.41 17.74
C SER A 22 -10.94 4.63 16.99
N SER A 23 -10.89 5.19 15.78
CA SER A 23 -12.07 5.38 14.94
C SER A 23 -12.63 4.04 14.45
N LEU A 24 -11.75 3.09 14.08
CA LEU A 24 -12.17 1.74 13.69
C LEU A 24 -12.86 1.01 14.85
N LYS A 25 -12.28 1.05 16.06
CA LYS A 25 -12.89 0.44 17.25
C LYS A 25 -14.29 1.00 17.51
N LYS A 26 -14.47 2.32 17.48
CA LYS A 26 -15.77 2.97 17.64
C LYS A 26 -16.77 2.58 16.55
N ALA A 27 -16.33 2.46 15.30
CA ALA A 27 -17.19 2.02 14.20
C ALA A 27 -17.70 0.59 14.43
N CYS A 28 -16.80 -0.31 14.85
CA CYS A 28 -17.16 -1.70 15.14
C CYS A 28 -18.09 -1.86 16.36
N GLU A 29 -18.08 -0.91 17.29
CA GLU A 29 -19.06 -0.88 18.41
C GLU A 29 -20.49 -0.57 17.91
N ILE A 30 -20.62 0.16 16.80
CA ILE A 30 -21.91 0.55 16.23
C ILE A 30 -22.41 -0.52 15.25
N HIS A 31 -21.53 -1.01 14.38
CA HIS A 31 -21.85 -2.02 13.36
C HIS A 31 -20.62 -2.85 13.04
N PRO A 32 -20.75 -4.17 12.81
CA PRO A 32 -19.64 -5.00 12.38
C PRO A 32 -19.03 -4.49 11.07
N ILE A 33 -17.73 -4.22 11.07
CA ILE A 33 -16.97 -3.82 9.87
C ILE A 33 -16.27 -5.06 9.33
N THR A 34 -16.52 -5.38 8.07
CA THR A 34 -15.91 -6.55 7.41
C THR A 34 -14.50 -6.28 6.92
N ALA A 35 -14.26 -5.09 6.35
CA ALA A 35 -12.96 -4.72 5.78
C ALA A 35 -12.65 -3.24 5.93
N LEU A 36 -11.37 -2.93 6.07
CA LEU A 36 -10.82 -1.58 6.08
C LEU A 36 -9.98 -1.37 4.82
N GLN A 37 -10.32 -0.37 3.99
CA GLN A 37 -9.48 0.05 2.88
C GLN A 37 -8.50 1.13 3.35
N THR A 38 -7.20 0.91 3.12
CA THR A 38 -6.14 1.85 3.53
C THR A 38 -4.92 1.72 2.63
N GLU A 39 -4.03 2.74 2.60
CA GLU A 39 -2.80 2.64 1.83
C GLU A 39 -1.81 1.69 2.51
N TYR A 40 -1.41 0.63 1.80
CA TYR A 40 -0.40 -0.30 2.28
C TYR A 40 0.41 -0.86 1.11
N SER A 41 1.72 -0.85 1.25
CA SER A 41 2.67 -1.34 0.25
C SER A 41 4.05 -1.49 0.86
N VAL A 42 5.00 -2.05 0.11
CA VAL A 42 6.41 -2.19 0.53
C VAL A 42 7.01 -0.86 1.07
N TRP A 43 6.61 0.29 0.54
CA TRP A 43 7.16 1.58 0.93
C TRP A 43 6.22 2.49 1.75
N VAL A 44 4.96 2.08 1.98
CA VAL A 44 4.01 2.76 2.86
C VAL A 44 3.51 1.75 3.88
N ARG A 45 4.10 1.75 5.06
CA ARG A 45 3.91 0.71 6.09
C ARG A 45 3.28 1.24 7.39
N ASN A 46 2.77 2.44 7.38
CA ASN A 46 2.25 3.10 8.59
C ASN A 46 1.11 2.35 9.29
N ILE A 47 0.40 1.46 8.58
CA ILE A 47 -0.67 0.66 9.20
C ILE A 47 -0.12 -0.39 10.17
N GLU A 48 1.16 -0.74 10.04
CA GLU A 48 1.82 -1.73 10.91
C GLU A 48 2.04 -1.21 12.33
N ASP A 49 2.00 0.13 12.53
CA ASP A 49 2.21 0.73 13.84
C ASP A 49 1.12 0.31 14.84
N ASP A 50 -0.16 0.31 14.41
CA ASP A 50 -1.30 -0.01 15.29
C ASP A 50 -2.55 -0.53 14.55
N ILE A 51 -2.82 -0.03 13.32
CA ILE A 51 -4.07 -0.30 12.58
C ILE A 51 -4.17 -1.78 12.21
N LEU A 52 -3.09 -2.38 11.70
CA LEU A 52 -3.07 -3.78 11.27
C LEU A 52 -3.37 -4.73 12.46
N ALA A 53 -2.75 -4.47 13.62
CA ALA A 53 -3.02 -5.21 14.83
C ALA A 53 -4.48 -5.06 15.30
N THR A 54 -5.01 -3.83 15.23
CA THR A 54 -6.41 -3.53 15.56
C THR A 54 -7.39 -4.24 14.62
N CYS A 55 -7.11 -4.25 13.31
CA CYS A 55 -7.93 -4.99 12.36
C CYS A 55 -8.01 -6.48 12.74
N ARG A 56 -6.85 -7.09 13.05
CA ARG A 56 -6.79 -8.50 13.47
C ARG A 56 -7.53 -8.77 14.76
N GLU A 57 -7.39 -7.90 15.74
CA GLU A 57 -8.13 -7.97 17.02
C GLU A 57 -9.66 -7.98 16.81
N LEU A 58 -10.14 -7.20 15.84
CA LEU A 58 -11.56 -7.01 15.55
C LEU A 58 -12.09 -7.96 14.46
N GLY A 59 -11.25 -8.79 13.85
CA GLY A 59 -11.63 -9.66 12.73
C GLY A 59 -11.95 -8.90 11.43
N VAL A 60 -11.36 -7.70 11.25
CA VAL A 60 -11.54 -6.83 10.10
C VAL A 60 -10.45 -7.13 9.07
N ALA A 61 -10.83 -7.42 7.84
CA ALA A 61 -9.88 -7.61 6.74
C ALA A 61 -9.26 -6.27 6.31
N VAL A 62 -8.04 -6.32 5.76
CA VAL A 62 -7.35 -5.14 5.21
C VAL A 62 -7.37 -5.20 3.69
N VAL A 63 -7.79 -4.09 3.06
CA VAL A 63 -7.81 -3.92 1.60
C VAL A 63 -6.81 -2.82 1.20
N PRO A 64 -5.54 -3.20 0.90
CA PRO A 64 -4.51 -2.26 0.51
C PRO A 64 -4.80 -1.57 -0.83
N TYR A 65 -4.99 -0.25 -0.85
CA TYR A 65 -4.96 0.50 -2.09
C TYR A 65 -3.53 0.98 -2.42
N SER A 66 -3.29 1.32 -3.68
CA SER A 66 -1.96 1.67 -4.21
C SER A 66 -0.86 0.64 -3.89
N PRO A 67 -1.12 -0.68 -3.96
CA PRO A 67 -0.18 -1.71 -3.55
C PRO A 67 1.14 -1.67 -4.34
N LEU A 68 1.11 -1.16 -5.59
CA LEU A 68 2.28 -0.99 -6.46
C LEU A 68 2.91 0.41 -6.37
N GLY A 69 2.60 1.18 -5.32
CA GLY A 69 3.18 2.51 -5.12
C GLY A 69 2.91 3.46 -6.29
N ARG A 70 1.68 3.49 -6.81
CA ARG A 70 1.29 4.29 -7.99
C ARG A 70 2.19 4.03 -9.22
N GLY A 71 2.67 2.79 -9.36
CA GLY A 71 3.51 2.32 -10.46
C GLY A 71 5.02 2.39 -10.19
N PHE A 72 5.49 3.04 -9.13
CA PHE A 72 6.92 3.15 -8.80
C PHE A 72 7.54 1.77 -8.50
N LEU A 73 6.89 0.97 -7.69
CA LEU A 73 7.37 -0.35 -7.28
C LEU A 73 7.34 -1.41 -8.39
N THR A 74 6.90 -1.04 -9.59
CA THR A 74 6.95 -1.93 -10.78
C THR A 74 8.29 -1.91 -11.50
N GLY A 75 9.21 -1.00 -11.14
CA GLY A 75 10.48 -0.80 -11.84
C GLY A 75 10.37 -0.04 -13.18
N ARG A 76 9.16 0.42 -13.56
CA ARG A 76 8.93 1.12 -14.85
C ARG A 76 9.16 2.64 -14.78
N LEU A 77 9.32 3.16 -13.58
CA LEU A 77 9.63 4.57 -13.32
C LEU A 77 11.05 4.66 -12.78
N SER A 78 11.96 5.10 -13.63
CA SER A 78 13.39 5.23 -13.31
C SER A 78 13.87 6.69 -13.27
N ASP A 79 13.03 7.63 -13.72
CA ASP A 79 13.36 9.05 -13.81
C ASP A 79 12.13 9.91 -13.52
N PRO A 80 12.23 10.94 -12.66
CA PRO A 80 11.14 11.91 -12.42
C PRO A 80 10.68 12.63 -13.70
N GLY A 81 11.54 12.76 -14.70
CA GLY A 81 11.20 13.34 -16.00
C GLY A 81 10.15 12.55 -16.80
N GLN A 82 9.86 11.31 -16.42
CA GLN A 82 8.81 10.50 -17.03
C GLN A 82 7.39 10.95 -16.62
N PHE A 83 7.26 11.82 -15.62
CA PHE A 83 5.96 12.35 -15.21
C PHE A 83 5.50 13.45 -16.16
N GLY A 84 4.28 13.31 -16.72
CA GLY A 84 3.63 14.35 -17.52
C GLY A 84 3.42 15.66 -16.74
N GLU A 85 3.07 16.76 -17.42
CA GLU A 85 2.91 18.07 -16.76
C GLU A 85 1.88 18.03 -15.63
N ASP A 86 0.76 17.38 -15.86
CA ASP A 86 -0.37 17.27 -14.92
C ASP A 86 -0.30 16.04 -14.00
N ASP A 87 0.87 15.38 -13.92
CA ASP A 87 1.00 14.17 -13.08
C ASP A 87 1.06 14.54 -11.60
N TYR A 88 0.01 14.24 -10.88
CA TYR A 88 -0.13 14.55 -9.44
C TYR A 88 0.97 13.92 -8.56
N ARG A 89 1.69 12.90 -9.06
CA ARG A 89 2.80 12.27 -8.32
C ARG A 89 3.95 13.23 -8.08
N LYS A 90 4.11 14.27 -8.93
CA LYS A 90 5.12 15.33 -8.73
C LYS A 90 4.96 16.07 -7.41
N ASP A 91 3.73 16.18 -6.91
CA ASP A 91 3.41 16.88 -5.67
C ASP A 91 3.54 16.01 -4.41
N ILE A 92 3.88 14.73 -4.59
CA ILE A 92 4.01 13.78 -3.50
C ILE A 92 5.49 13.65 -3.14
N PRO A 93 5.88 13.92 -1.87
CA PRO A 93 7.29 13.90 -1.45
C PRO A 93 8.03 12.59 -1.71
N LEU A 94 7.34 11.44 -1.71
CA LEU A 94 7.94 10.14 -2.07
C LEU A 94 8.57 10.13 -3.47
N PHE A 95 8.06 10.94 -4.41
CA PHE A 95 8.47 10.95 -5.82
C PHE A 95 9.33 12.15 -6.19
N SER A 96 9.70 13.02 -5.26
CA SER A 96 10.36 14.28 -5.57
C SER A 96 11.84 14.30 -5.19
N GLY A 97 12.67 14.93 -6.05
CA GLY A 97 14.06 15.26 -5.79
C GLY A 97 14.91 14.08 -5.28
N GLU A 98 15.66 14.31 -4.21
CA GLU A 98 16.53 13.31 -3.60
C GLU A 98 15.79 12.09 -3.05
N ASN A 99 14.49 12.25 -2.69
CA ASN A 99 13.70 11.12 -2.21
C ASN A 99 13.46 10.11 -3.33
N PHE A 100 13.22 10.55 -4.56
CA PHE A 100 13.05 9.67 -5.71
C PHE A 100 14.26 8.76 -5.89
N GLU A 101 15.45 9.36 -5.95
CA GLU A 101 16.72 8.64 -6.11
C GLU A 101 16.97 7.66 -4.96
N ASN A 102 16.75 8.12 -3.72
CA ASN A 102 16.89 7.25 -2.55
C ASN A 102 15.92 6.05 -2.63
N ASN A 103 14.66 6.30 -3.01
CA ASN A 103 13.62 5.29 -3.01
C ASN A 103 13.76 4.27 -4.18
N LEU A 104 14.54 4.58 -5.22
CA LEU A 104 14.93 3.60 -6.23
C LEU A 104 15.70 2.41 -5.66
N SER A 105 16.31 2.56 -4.47
CA SER A 105 16.95 1.43 -3.77
C SER A 105 15.97 0.29 -3.47
N VAL A 106 14.72 0.62 -3.15
CA VAL A 106 13.64 -0.37 -2.94
C VAL A 106 13.35 -1.11 -4.24
N VAL A 107 13.22 -0.37 -5.35
CA VAL A 107 12.93 -0.93 -6.66
C VAL A 107 14.03 -1.90 -7.11
N ARG A 108 15.30 -1.53 -6.90
CA ARG A 108 16.45 -2.40 -7.24
C ARG A 108 16.40 -3.74 -6.51
N VAL A 109 16.08 -3.75 -5.23
CA VAL A 109 15.94 -5.00 -4.46
C VAL A 109 14.77 -5.83 -4.98
N LEU A 110 13.63 -5.20 -5.31
CA LEU A 110 12.49 -5.91 -5.90
C LEU A 110 12.84 -6.51 -7.26
N GLU A 111 13.58 -5.78 -8.11
CA GLU A 111 14.05 -6.26 -9.42
C GLU A 111 15.08 -7.40 -9.30
N GLU A 112 15.99 -7.33 -8.35
CA GLU A 112 16.94 -8.41 -8.08
C GLU A 112 16.22 -9.71 -7.70
N ILE A 113 15.25 -9.64 -6.78
CA ILE A 113 14.44 -10.80 -6.38
C ILE A 113 13.60 -11.29 -7.57
N ALA A 114 12.99 -10.38 -8.33
CA ALA A 114 12.20 -10.70 -9.50
C ALA A 114 13.02 -11.48 -10.56
N ASN A 115 14.25 -11.04 -10.83
CA ASN A 115 15.16 -11.72 -11.75
C ASN A 115 15.51 -13.13 -11.25
N GLN A 116 15.77 -13.32 -9.96
CA GLN A 116 16.06 -14.63 -9.36
C GLN A 116 14.87 -15.58 -9.42
N ARG A 117 13.65 -15.04 -9.32
CA ARG A 117 12.38 -15.78 -9.34
C ARG A 117 11.75 -15.90 -10.74
N HIS A 118 12.38 -15.34 -11.78
CA HIS A 118 11.84 -15.29 -13.14
C HIS A 118 10.43 -14.68 -13.23
N CYS A 119 10.20 -13.63 -12.44
CA CYS A 119 8.95 -12.88 -12.39
C CYS A 119 9.21 -11.37 -12.51
N THR A 120 8.22 -10.53 -12.26
CA THR A 120 8.35 -9.07 -12.33
C THR A 120 8.42 -8.44 -10.93
N ALA A 121 9.01 -7.24 -10.82
CA ALA A 121 9.01 -6.48 -9.57
C ALA A 121 7.59 -6.21 -9.04
N ALA A 122 6.61 -6.02 -9.94
CA ALA A 122 5.20 -5.89 -9.58
C ALA A 122 4.68 -7.17 -8.89
N GLN A 123 5.03 -8.35 -9.41
CA GLN A 123 4.64 -9.63 -8.81
C GLN A 123 5.32 -9.86 -7.46
N VAL A 124 6.61 -9.52 -7.32
CA VAL A 124 7.31 -9.57 -6.02
C VAL A 124 6.64 -8.65 -5.00
N THR A 125 6.29 -7.43 -5.41
CA THR A 125 5.62 -6.44 -4.55
C THR A 125 4.26 -6.95 -4.05
N LEU A 126 3.45 -7.53 -4.93
CA LEU A 126 2.14 -8.08 -4.56
C LEU A 126 2.28 -9.36 -3.72
N ALA A 127 3.25 -10.22 -4.03
CA ALA A 127 3.55 -11.41 -3.24
C ALA A 127 3.99 -11.05 -1.81
N TRP A 128 4.83 -10.01 -1.66
CA TRP A 128 5.19 -9.48 -0.36
C TRP A 128 3.95 -9.02 0.42
N LEU A 129 3.04 -8.31 -0.23
CA LEU A 129 1.82 -7.82 0.41
C LEU A 129 0.91 -8.98 0.86
N SER A 130 0.76 -10.00 0.00
CA SER A 130 -0.01 -11.21 0.32
C SER A 130 0.61 -12.03 1.45
N SER A 131 1.94 -11.95 1.64
CA SER A 131 2.64 -12.64 2.74
C SER A 131 2.42 -11.98 4.11
N GLN A 132 1.84 -10.76 4.15
CA GLN A 132 1.59 -10.06 5.41
C GLN A 132 0.44 -10.67 6.22
N GLY A 133 -0.39 -11.50 5.62
CA GLY A 133 -1.45 -12.25 6.30
C GLY A 133 -2.59 -12.66 5.36
N ASN A 134 -3.34 -13.67 5.77
CA ASN A 134 -4.53 -14.15 5.04
C ASN A 134 -5.72 -13.17 5.12
N ASP A 135 -5.55 -12.10 5.87
CA ASP A 135 -6.48 -11.01 6.11
C ASP A 135 -6.18 -9.77 5.26
N VAL A 136 -5.18 -9.87 4.34
CA VAL A 136 -4.71 -8.75 3.50
C VAL A 136 -5.03 -9.02 2.03
N PHE A 137 -5.88 -8.19 1.42
CA PHE A 137 -6.41 -8.34 0.07
C PHE A 137 -6.06 -7.12 -0.81
N PRO A 138 -4.88 -7.09 -1.47
CA PRO A 138 -4.46 -5.94 -2.27
C PRO A 138 -5.34 -5.73 -3.52
N ILE A 139 -5.58 -4.46 -3.87
CA ILE A 139 -6.38 -4.04 -5.03
C ILE A 139 -5.52 -3.33 -6.08
N PRO A 140 -4.66 -4.03 -6.83
CA PRO A 140 -3.82 -3.43 -7.86
C PRO A 140 -4.65 -2.95 -9.06
N GLY A 141 -4.76 -1.62 -9.23
CA GLY A 141 -5.49 -1.02 -10.35
C GLY A 141 -4.75 -1.14 -11.67
N THR A 142 -5.46 -1.52 -12.75
CA THR A 142 -4.91 -1.55 -14.11
C THR A 142 -5.96 -1.31 -15.17
N LYS A 143 -5.54 -0.74 -16.32
CA LYS A 143 -6.36 -0.60 -17.55
C LYS A 143 -5.94 -1.59 -18.64
N LYS A 144 -4.88 -2.39 -18.43
CA LYS A 144 -4.33 -3.30 -19.42
C LYS A 144 -4.51 -4.74 -18.98
N ARG A 145 -5.06 -5.58 -19.90
CA ARG A 145 -5.26 -7.01 -19.64
C ARG A 145 -3.95 -7.73 -19.30
N THR A 146 -2.85 -7.35 -19.94
CA THR A 146 -1.53 -7.93 -19.65
C THR A 146 -1.11 -7.71 -18.19
N TYR A 147 -1.34 -6.52 -17.65
CA TYR A 147 -1.04 -6.22 -16.25
C TYR A 147 -2.03 -6.87 -15.27
N LEU A 148 -3.29 -7.10 -15.69
CA LEU A 148 -4.22 -7.88 -14.88
C LEU A 148 -3.73 -9.32 -14.71
N VAL A 149 -3.32 -9.96 -15.80
CA VAL A 149 -2.75 -11.31 -15.75
C VAL A 149 -1.48 -11.35 -14.92
N GLU A 150 -0.56 -10.39 -15.12
CA GLU A 150 0.67 -10.24 -14.34
C GLU A 150 0.36 -10.13 -12.84
N ASN A 151 -0.62 -9.30 -12.46
CA ASN A 151 -1.01 -9.12 -11.07
C ASN A 151 -1.60 -10.41 -10.46
N ILE A 152 -2.42 -11.14 -11.19
CA ILE A 152 -2.99 -12.42 -10.73
C ILE A 152 -1.88 -13.46 -10.53
N GLN A 153 -0.93 -13.54 -11.44
CA GLN A 153 0.22 -14.44 -11.33
C GLN A 153 1.14 -14.16 -10.14
N SER A 154 1.00 -13.02 -9.46
CA SER A 154 1.72 -12.76 -8.21
C SER A 154 1.37 -13.77 -7.11
N LEU A 155 0.22 -14.40 -7.17
CA LEU A 155 -0.21 -15.43 -6.21
C LEU A 155 0.63 -16.71 -6.30
N ASP A 156 1.30 -16.95 -7.43
CA ASP A 156 2.19 -18.09 -7.64
C ASP A 156 3.62 -17.83 -7.13
N VAL A 157 3.93 -16.57 -6.77
CA VAL A 157 5.26 -16.17 -6.30
C VAL A 157 5.35 -16.37 -4.79
N GLN A 158 6.20 -17.31 -4.38
CA GLN A 158 6.50 -17.55 -2.97
C GLN A 158 7.85 -16.95 -2.61
N LEU A 159 7.87 -16.00 -1.69
CA LEU A 159 9.08 -15.37 -1.19
C LEU A 159 9.64 -16.16 -0.01
N SER A 160 10.96 -16.32 0.02
CA SER A 160 11.66 -16.89 1.18
C SER A 160 11.77 -15.86 2.32
N ASN A 161 12.08 -16.33 3.53
CA ASN A 161 12.29 -15.43 4.67
C ASN A 161 13.43 -14.44 4.41
N ASP A 162 14.52 -14.86 3.77
CA ASP A 162 15.65 -13.98 3.44
C ASP A 162 15.24 -12.88 2.46
N GLU A 163 14.37 -13.20 1.48
CA GLU A 163 13.85 -12.21 0.54
C GLU A 163 12.91 -11.22 1.23
N LEU A 164 12.04 -11.69 2.12
CA LEU A 164 11.16 -10.85 2.93
C LEU A 164 11.99 -9.90 3.82
N GLU A 165 13.02 -10.41 4.50
CA GLU A 165 13.92 -9.59 5.32
C GLU A 165 14.69 -8.55 4.50
N ARG A 166 15.13 -8.89 3.28
CA ARG A 166 15.76 -7.93 2.36
C ARG A 166 14.82 -6.81 1.98
N ILE A 167 13.57 -7.13 1.62
CA ILE A 167 12.53 -6.15 1.29
C ILE A 167 12.24 -5.27 2.51
N ASP A 168 12.09 -5.85 3.68
CA ASP A 168 11.82 -5.14 4.93
C ASP A 168 12.97 -4.21 5.32
N SER A 169 14.19 -4.62 5.11
CA SER A 169 15.37 -3.82 5.42
C SER A 169 15.46 -2.57 4.54
N VAL A 170 15.21 -2.71 3.22
CA VAL A 170 15.27 -1.57 2.30
C VAL A 170 14.06 -0.67 2.43
N SER A 171 12.89 -1.19 2.79
CA SER A 171 11.67 -0.40 2.99
C SER A 171 11.80 0.62 4.13
N ARG A 172 12.62 0.33 5.15
CA ARG A 172 12.92 1.25 6.26
C ARG A 172 13.75 2.46 5.84
N LEU A 173 14.38 2.41 4.67
CA LEU A 173 15.20 3.50 4.13
C LEU A 173 14.39 4.47 3.28
N VAL A 174 13.10 4.22 3.08
CA VAL A 174 12.20 5.06 2.28
C VAL A 174 12.10 6.46 2.87
N LYS A 175 12.21 7.47 2.01
CA LYS A 175 12.14 8.88 2.38
C LYS A 175 10.98 9.58 1.70
N GLY A 176 10.38 10.52 2.41
CA GLY A 176 9.28 11.34 1.92
C GLY A 176 7.92 10.89 2.42
N ALA A 177 7.01 11.85 2.57
CA ALA A 177 5.64 11.59 2.93
C ALA A 177 4.86 11.00 1.74
N ARG A 178 3.93 10.07 2.01
CA ARG A 178 3.09 9.39 1.01
C ARG A 178 2.02 10.26 0.36
N LYS A 179 1.73 11.41 0.95
CA LYS A 179 0.83 12.46 0.44
C LYS A 179 1.48 13.82 0.66
N ASN A 180 1.05 14.81 -0.10
CA ASN A 180 1.41 16.20 0.16
C ASN A 180 0.77 16.71 1.49
N ALA A 181 1.16 17.89 1.94
CA ALA A 181 0.72 18.46 3.22
C ALA A 181 -0.83 18.58 3.33
N ALA A 182 -1.51 18.89 2.23
CA ALA A 182 -2.97 18.97 2.19
C ALA A 182 -3.61 17.58 2.32
N GLY A 183 -3.09 16.58 1.59
CA GLY A 183 -3.55 15.20 1.67
C GLY A 183 -3.29 14.54 3.03
N MET A 184 -2.18 14.88 3.69
CA MET A 184 -1.88 14.37 5.03
C MET A 184 -2.85 14.89 6.10
N LYS A 185 -3.44 16.09 5.93
CA LYS A 185 -4.46 16.62 6.85
C LYS A 185 -5.81 15.86 6.78
N LEU A 186 -6.04 15.12 5.70
CA LEU A 186 -7.26 14.32 5.52
C LEU A 186 -7.14 12.89 6.07
N VAL A 187 -5.97 12.52 6.59
CA VAL A 187 -5.73 11.21 7.19
C VAL A 187 -6.12 11.29 8.66
N ASP A 188 -7.09 10.47 9.06
CA ASP A 188 -7.44 10.31 10.47
C ASP A 188 -6.35 9.47 11.16
N ARG A 189 -5.50 10.15 11.92
CA ARG A 189 -4.49 9.51 12.76
C ARG A 189 -4.73 9.92 14.21
N THR A 190 -4.72 8.95 15.10
CA THR A 190 -4.47 9.22 16.51
C THR A 190 -3.15 10.00 16.59
N GLN A 191 -3.20 11.23 17.12
CA GLN A 191 -1.97 11.96 17.42
C GLN A 191 -1.13 11.07 18.32
N ALA A 192 0.13 10.83 17.94
CA ALA A 192 1.06 10.19 18.84
C ALA A 192 1.04 10.95 20.17
N PRO A 193 1.02 10.26 21.32
CA PRO A 193 1.12 10.94 22.61
C PRO A 193 2.39 11.80 22.58
N SER A 194 2.20 13.09 22.87
CA SER A 194 3.25 14.11 23.01
C SER A 194 4.29 13.74 24.06
#